data_93c4b6c85888184ebed484dd79c78355
#
_entry.id   93c4b6c85888184ebed484dd79c78355
#
_cell.length_a   1.000
_cell.length_b   1.000
_cell.length_c   1.000
_cell.angle_alpha   90.00
_cell.angle_beta   90.00
_cell.angle_gamma   90.00
#
_symmetry.space_group_name_H-M   'P 1'
#
loop_
_entity.id
_entity.type
_entity.pdbx_description
1 polymer ?
#
loop_
_entity_poly.entity_id
_entity_poly.type
_entity_poly.pdbx_seq_one_letter_code
_entity_poly.pdbx_strand_id
1 'polypeptide(L)'
;MSSTQYVDINRTLQNLADSQIRGENVEAISDFVNHCAAEGISEVRQTRLASALKSLLNNFGPEDFLLREASEQELKQIIAGLNRSDYADSTKHTFKSAVKKFYKVDNGGHEHPEKVQFFSVSSSEKSTSVTREDLFTEDELKRLFQSFTSTRDRALTMVLYESGARPGELLACNIADFTSSGKGDFIFLQGLKNTPDRTNQLVRSGRVVREWLAQHPCGGELGEIKDPSAPLWVKTQQQTCQHCGEIPQNHDDSVCEYQADPQDRLNHGGFYRRFKQACRKADIPENKTRPYNLRHTRLTEVATFMGYEQLNKFAGWKPGSDRAKVYVHLNNDDVNKAIRDQYGLDSEDEDEKSVNCSFCGVENESQYSECRNCGRPLSLREETEKKEKQNVLERLSELENKGVLDKLEQLDV
;
A
#
# COMPACT_ATOMS: atom_id res chain seq x y z
N MET A 1 7.38 7.12 14.51
CA MET A 1 7.53 5.76 15.09
C MET A 1 7.01 4.75 14.09
N SER A 2 7.79 3.74 13.78
CA SER A 2 7.59 2.79 12.67
C SER A 2 6.30 1.98 12.82
N SER A 3 5.60 1.73 11.69
CA SER A 3 4.40 0.86 11.55
C SER A 3 4.60 -0.61 11.96
N THR A 4 5.63 -0.90 12.72
CA THR A 4 6.03 -2.22 13.25
C THR A 4 5.21 -2.68 14.46
N GLN A 5 4.21 -1.94 14.88
CA GLN A 5 3.43 -2.12 16.12
C GLN A 5 2.59 -3.41 16.21
N TYR A 6 2.66 -4.33 15.24
CA TYR A 6 1.85 -5.56 15.23
C TYR A 6 2.66 -6.86 15.27
N VAL A 7 3.97 -6.76 15.33
CA VAL A 7 4.82 -7.92 15.52
C VAL A 7 5.41 -7.81 16.93
N ASP A 8 4.86 -8.56 17.83
CA ASP A 8 5.33 -8.67 19.22
C ASP A 8 6.23 -9.90 19.30
N ILE A 9 7.52 -9.65 19.43
CA ILE A 9 8.52 -10.72 19.60
C ILE A 9 8.28 -11.49 20.91
N ASN A 10 7.84 -10.82 21.98
CA ASN A 10 7.55 -11.45 23.26
C ASN A 10 6.40 -12.45 23.13
N ARG A 11 5.34 -12.06 22.39
CA ARG A 11 4.24 -12.99 22.07
C ARG A 11 4.71 -14.18 21.23
N THR A 12 5.65 -13.95 20.33
CA THR A 12 6.22 -15.03 19.50
C THR A 12 7.02 -16.00 20.34
N LEU A 13 7.85 -15.50 21.26
CA LEU A 13 8.60 -16.32 22.21
C LEU A 13 7.68 -17.06 23.20
N GLN A 14 6.60 -16.40 23.67
CA GLN A 14 5.59 -17.06 24.50
C GLN A 14 4.90 -18.21 23.72
N ASN A 15 4.46 -17.97 22.49
CA ASN A 15 3.88 -19.00 21.63
C ASN A 15 4.88 -20.13 21.30
N LEU A 16 6.17 -19.86 21.32
CA LEU A 16 7.22 -20.86 21.17
C LEU A 16 7.32 -21.71 22.43
N ALA A 17 7.33 -21.09 23.62
CA ALA A 17 7.37 -21.77 24.92
C ALA A 17 6.13 -22.64 25.14
N ASP A 18 4.95 -22.19 24.72
CA ASP A 18 3.68 -22.91 24.83
C ASP A 18 3.51 -24.03 23.77
N SER A 19 4.50 -24.21 22.88
CA SER A 19 4.43 -25.20 21.80
C SER A 19 4.86 -26.60 22.30
N GLN A 20 4.55 -27.62 21.48
CA GLN A 20 4.96 -29.00 21.73
C GLN A 20 6.44 -29.28 21.38
N ILE A 21 7.22 -28.25 21.08
CA ILE A 21 8.65 -28.40 20.81
C ILE A 21 9.40 -28.63 22.10
N ARG A 22 10.43 -29.46 22.05
CA ARG A 22 11.31 -29.75 23.22
C ARG A 22 11.89 -28.45 23.78
N GLY A 23 12.01 -28.43 25.13
CA GLY A 23 12.50 -27.24 25.84
C GLY A 23 13.88 -26.78 25.38
N GLU A 24 14.78 -27.71 25.03
CA GLU A 24 16.12 -27.42 24.51
C GLU A 24 16.08 -26.70 23.19
N ASN A 25 15.10 -27.01 22.33
CA ASN A 25 14.88 -26.28 21.06
C ASN A 25 14.25 -24.89 21.28
N VAL A 26 13.38 -24.76 22.28
CA VAL A 26 12.82 -23.45 22.67
C VAL A 26 13.94 -22.55 23.17
N GLU A 27 14.83 -23.04 24.01
CA GLU A 27 16.01 -22.32 24.48
C GLU A 27 16.93 -21.92 23.30
N ALA A 28 17.27 -22.88 22.44
CA ALA A 28 18.12 -22.63 21.27
C ALA A 28 17.56 -21.54 20.33
N ILE A 29 16.25 -21.56 20.07
CA ILE A 29 15.60 -20.53 19.24
C ILE A 29 15.53 -19.19 19.97
N SER A 30 15.31 -19.17 21.29
CA SER A 30 15.30 -17.94 22.08
C SER A 30 16.65 -17.26 22.10
N ASP A 31 17.74 -18.01 22.31
CA ASP A 31 19.10 -17.52 22.26
C ASP A 31 19.45 -16.97 20.87
N PHE A 32 19.05 -17.68 19.84
CA PHE A 32 19.19 -17.24 18.46
C PHE A 32 18.46 -15.91 18.18
N VAL A 33 17.25 -15.73 18.69
CA VAL A 33 16.49 -14.49 18.57
C VAL A 33 17.20 -13.34 19.30
N ASN A 34 17.69 -13.59 20.52
CA ASN A 34 18.43 -12.63 21.32
C ASN A 34 19.71 -12.19 20.58
N HIS A 35 20.44 -13.14 19.98
CA HIS A 35 21.60 -12.82 19.14
C HIS A 35 21.22 -11.95 17.93
N CYS A 36 20.15 -12.30 17.24
CA CYS A 36 19.63 -11.51 16.12
C CYS A 36 19.26 -10.07 16.56
N ALA A 37 18.70 -9.91 17.76
CA ALA A 37 18.41 -8.59 18.32
C ALA A 37 19.69 -7.79 18.57
N ALA A 38 20.73 -8.42 19.13
CA ALA A 38 22.03 -7.80 19.34
C ALA A 38 22.73 -7.38 18.01
N GLU A 39 22.50 -8.14 16.93
CA GLU A 39 22.94 -7.74 15.58
C GLU A 39 22.11 -6.59 14.96
N GLY A 40 21.08 -6.07 15.64
CA GLY A 40 20.21 -5.01 15.13
C GLY A 40 19.18 -5.50 14.07
N ILE A 41 18.92 -6.80 14.01
CA ILE A 41 17.88 -7.36 13.15
C ILE A 41 16.50 -6.93 13.67
N SER A 42 15.63 -6.41 12.80
CA SER A 42 14.30 -5.94 13.19
C SER A 42 13.44 -7.05 13.80
N GLU A 43 12.57 -6.71 14.77
CA GLU A 43 11.65 -7.64 15.43
C GLU A 43 10.79 -8.46 14.44
N VAL A 44 10.33 -7.82 13.36
CA VAL A 44 9.59 -8.51 12.27
C VAL A 44 10.41 -9.63 11.66
N ARG A 45 11.71 -9.42 11.47
CA ARG A 45 12.61 -10.44 10.92
C ARG A 45 12.92 -11.51 11.94
N GLN A 46 13.12 -11.15 13.20
CA GLN A 46 13.32 -12.07 14.31
C GLN A 46 12.12 -13.02 14.46
N THR A 47 10.90 -12.47 14.53
CA THR A 47 9.64 -13.23 14.58
C THR A 47 9.50 -14.19 13.41
N ARG A 48 9.84 -13.73 12.21
CA ARG A 48 9.76 -14.59 11.00
C ARG A 48 10.75 -15.75 11.07
N LEU A 49 11.95 -15.51 11.55
CA LEU A 49 12.98 -16.54 11.70
C LEU A 49 12.59 -17.56 12.77
N ALA A 50 12.15 -17.09 13.94
CA ALA A 50 11.68 -17.98 15.03
C ALA A 50 10.48 -18.83 14.59
N SER A 51 9.49 -18.21 13.97
CA SER A 51 8.29 -18.91 13.46
C SER A 51 8.64 -19.94 12.37
N ALA A 52 9.62 -19.63 11.51
CA ALA A 52 10.08 -20.55 10.47
C ALA A 52 10.76 -21.77 11.07
N LEU A 53 11.64 -21.59 12.07
CA LEU A 53 12.28 -22.71 12.78
C LEU A 53 11.24 -23.54 13.52
N LYS A 54 10.34 -22.91 14.27
CA LYS A 54 9.23 -23.61 14.96
C LYS A 54 8.42 -24.47 13.99
N SER A 55 7.99 -23.89 12.87
CA SER A 55 7.17 -24.61 11.88
C SER A 55 7.94 -25.74 11.22
N LEU A 56 9.25 -25.55 10.98
CA LEU A 56 10.11 -26.60 10.41
C LEU A 56 10.21 -27.78 11.37
N LEU A 57 10.44 -27.53 12.64
CA LEU A 57 10.52 -28.58 13.67
C LEU A 57 9.21 -29.34 13.81
N ASN A 58 8.09 -28.65 13.92
CA ASN A 58 6.78 -29.27 14.06
C ASN A 58 6.36 -30.13 12.86
N ASN A 59 6.77 -29.76 11.66
CA ASN A 59 6.28 -30.43 10.44
C ASN A 59 7.26 -31.46 9.88
N PHE A 60 8.54 -31.37 10.22
CA PHE A 60 9.58 -32.17 9.58
C PHE A 60 10.61 -32.73 10.56
N GLY A 61 10.69 -32.21 11.80
CA GLY A 61 11.61 -32.70 12.82
C GLY A 61 11.09 -33.97 13.48
N PRO A 62 11.94 -34.99 13.73
CA PRO A 62 11.63 -36.07 14.64
C PRO A 62 11.33 -35.54 16.06
N GLU A 63 10.57 -36.31 16.88
CA GLU A 63 10.21 -35.89 18.24
C GLU A 63 11.41 -35.65 19.16
N ASP A 64 12.48 -36.41 18.96
CA ASP A 64 13.74 -36.33 19.71
C ASP A 64 14.77 -35.37 19.11
N PHE A 65 14.43 -34.67 18.01
CA PHE A 65 15.35 -33.79 17.30
C PHE A 65 15.79 -32.59 18.13
N LEU A 66 17.10 -32.37 18.22
CA LEU A 66 17.72 -31.23 18.89
C LEU A 66 18.49 -30.36 17.87
N LEU A 67 18.10 -29.08 17.74
CA LEU A 67 18.68 -28.15 16.78
C LEU A 67 20.21 -28.05 16.90
N ARG A 68 20.73 -27.90 18.11
CA ARG A 68 22.18 -27.73 18.34
C ARG A 68 22.99 -29.00 18.07
N GLU A 69 22.42 -30.14 18.35
CA GLU A 69 23.08 -31.45 18.27
C GLU A 69 22.90 -32.12 16.92
N ALA A 70 22.06 -31.54 16.05
CA ALA A 70 21.68 -32.13 14.79
C ALA A 70 22.88 -32.45 13.90
N SER A 71 22.90 -33.68 13.41
CA SER A 71 23.83 -34.16 12.42
C SER A 71 23.46 -33.65 11.01
N GLU A 72 24.41 -33.67 10.09
CA GLU A 72 24.17 -33.36 8.69
C GLU A 72 23.09 -34.28 8.08
N GLN A 73 23.07 -35.55 8.48
CA GLN A 73 22.13 -36.54 7.94
C GLN A 73 20.68 -36.23 8.37
N GLU A 74 20.46 -35.86 9.61
CA GLU A 74 19.13 -35.43 10.10
C GLU A 74 18.66 -34.17 9.40
N LEU A 75 19.55 -33.19 9.23
CA LEU A 75 19.25 -31.98 8.47
C LEU A 75 18.92 -32.26 6.99
N LYS A 76 19.61 -33.20 6.36
CA LYS A 76 19.28 -33.67 5.01
C LYS A 76 17.87 -34.25 4.94
N GLN A 77 17.44 -35.01 5.93
CA GLN A 77 16.09 -35.57 5.99
C GLN A 77 15.03 -34.48 6.11
N ILE A 78 15.23 -33.53 7.04
CA ILE A 78 14.31 -32.38 7.23
C ILE A 78 14.21 -31.53 5.97
N ILE A 79 15.33 -31.19 5.33
CA ILE A 79 15.35 -30.37 4.11
C ILE A 79 14.75 -31.14 2.91
N ALA A 80 14.96 -32.46 2.85
CA ALA A 80 14.33 -33.31 1.82
C ALA A 80 12.80 -33.36 2.02
N GLY A 81 12.33 -33.52 3.26
CA GLY A 81 10.90 -33.44 3.61
C GLY A 81 10.29 -32.07 3.19
N LEU A 82 10.96 -30.97 3.56
CA LEU A 82 10.55 -29.63 3.15
C LEU A 82 10.50 -29.47 1.61
N ASN A 83 11.47 -29.98 0.89
CA ASN A 83 11.50 -29.89 -0.57
C ASN A 83 10.35 -30.66 -1.23
N ARG A 84 9.95 -31.79 -0.67
CA ARG A 84 8.83 -32.63 -1.16
C ARG A 84 7.46 -32.10 -0.76
N SER A 85 7.39 -31.16 0.20
CA SER A 85 6.12 -30.61 0.65
C SER A 85 5.48 -29.69 -0.40
N ASP A 86 4.17 -29.45 -0.23
CA ASP A 86 3.37 -28.55 -1.09
C ASP A 86 3.56 -27.06 -0.74
N TYR A 87 4.52 -26.72 0.12
CA TYR A 87 4.81 -25.32 0.42
C TYR A 87 5.31 -24.58 -0.84
N ALA A 88 4.85 -23.34 -1.00
CA ALA A 88 5.35 -22.46 -2.04
C ALA A 88 6.89 -22.26 -1.93
N ASP A 89 7.58 -22.09 -3.05
CA ASP A 89 9.04 -21.92 -3.10
C ASP A 89 9.55 -20.79 -2.20
N SER A 90 8.80 -19.68 -2.12
CA SER A 90 9.12 -18.57 -1.21
C SER A 90 9.05 -18.96 0.28
N THR A 91 8.17 -19.90 0.63
CA THR A 91 8.07 -20.45 1.99
C THR A 91 9.25 -21.40 2.25
N LYS A 92 9.54 -22.29 1.32
CA LYS A 92 10.71 -23.18 1.38
C LYS A 92 12.02 -22.38 1.51
N HIS A 93 12.15 -21.30 0.74
CA HIS A 93 13.26 -20.36 0.84
C HIS A 93 13.37 -19.74 2.23
N THR A 94 12.23 -19.34 2.83
CA THR A 94 12.21 -18.76 4.17
C THR A 94 12.70 -19.74 5.22
N PHE A 95 12.26 -21.00 5.18
CA PHE A 95 12.69 -22.06 6.08
C PHE A 95 14.19 -22.35 5.95
N LYS A 96 14.66 -22.55 4.71
CA LYS A 96 16.09 -22.76 4.44
C LYS A 96 16.95 -21.58 4.92
N SER A 97 16.48 -20.35 4.71
CA SER A 97 17.18 -19.15 5.18
C SER A 97 17.26 -19.10 6.72
N ALA A 98 16.20 -19.51 7.41
CA ALA A 98 16.18 -19.56 8.88
C ALA A 98 17.15 -20.60 9.42
N VAL A 99 17.18 -21.79 8.83
CA VAL A 99 18.13 -22.86 9.17
C VAL A 99 19.58 -22.39 8.97
N LYS A 100 19.90 -21.84 7.82
CA LYS A 100 21.26 -21.32 7.56
C LYS A 100 21.67 -20.22 8.52
N LYS A 101 20.76 -19.27 8.79
CA LYS A 101 21.07 -18.18 9.74
C LYS A 101 21.23 -18.71 11.16
N PHE A 102 20.39 -19.66 11.60
CA PHE A 102 20.50 -20.30 12.90
C PHE A 102 21.88 -20.94 13.09
N TYR A 103 22.27 -21.85 12.19
CA TYR A 103 23.56 -22.53 12.31
C TYR A 103 24.77 -21.65 12.09
N LYS A 104 24.64 -20.54 11.32
CA LYS A 104 25.68 -19.55 11.23
C LYS A 104 25.91 -18.88 12.60
N VAL A 105 24.85 -18.51 13.31
CA VAL A 105 24.91 -17.89 14.64
C VAL A 105 25.44 -18.89 15.65
N ASP A 106 24.93 -20.11 15.66
CA ASP A 106 25.35 -21.19 16.55
C ASP A 106 26.85 -21.57 16.36
N ASN A 107 27.40 -21.36 15.17
CA ASN A 107 28.82 -21.52 14.83
C ASN A 107 29.65 -20.22 15.02
N GLY A 108 29.27 -19.35 15.92
CA GLY A 108 30.02 -18.13 16.22
C GLY A 108 29.80 -16.96 15.27
N GLY A 109 28.85 -17.05 14.34
CA GLY A 109 28.40 -15.91 13.50
C GLY A 109 29.22 -15.63 12.24
N HIS A 110 30.38 -16.28 12.04
CA HIS A 110 31.28 -15.97 10.93
C HIS A 110 30.95 -16.75 9.65
N GLU A 111 30.90 -18.07 9.73
CA GLU A 111 30.70 -18.95 8.58
C GLU A 111 29.58 -19.98 8.82
N HIS A 112 29.03 -20.50 7.72
CA HIS A 112 28.09 -21.62 7.77
C HIS A 112 28.87 -22.92 8.04
N PRO A 113 28.53 -23.69 9.10
CA PRO A 113 29.16 -24.98 9.33
C PRO A 113 28.89 -25.96 8.19
N GLU A 114 29.77 -26.95 8.00
CA GLU A 114 29.71 -27.94 6.92
C GLU A 114 28.33 -28.62 6.86
N LYS A 115 27.76 -28.94 8.02
CA LYS A 115 26.45 -29.63 8.13
C LYS A 115 25.26 -28.89 7.49
N VAL A 116 25.41 -27.63 7.04
CA VAL A 116 24.38 -26.89 6.30
C VAL A 116 24.85 -26.41 4.92
N GLN A 117 26.02 -26.82 4.44
CA GLN A 117 26.54 -26.40 3.14
C GLN A 117 25.91 -27.15 1.96
N PHE A 118 25.34 -28.33 2.19
CA PHE A 118 24.76 -29.18 1.14
C PHE A 118 23.53 -28.60 0.43
N PHE A 119 22.94 -27.50 0.90
CA PHE A 119 21.85 -26.82 0.23
C PHE A 119 22.13 -25.32 0.06
N SER A 120 21.64 -24.74 -1.02
CA SER A 120 21.71 -23.31 -1.27
C SER A 120 20.38 -22.63 -0.91
N VAL A 121 20.47 -21.34 -0.62
CA VAL A 121 19.33 -20.44 -0.43
C VAL A 121 19.40 -19.42 -1.56
N SER A 122 19.22 -19.87 -2.79
CA SER A 122 19.07 -18.97 -3.92
C SER A 122 17.63 -18.46 -3.97
N SER A 123 17.45 -17.16 -4.15
CA SER A 123 16.16 -16.63 -4.59
C SER A 123 15.94 -17.19 -5.99
N SER A 124 15.02 -18.13 -6.18
CA SER A 124 14.63 -18.53 -7.51
C SER A 124 14.10 -17.28 -8.22
N GLU A 125 14.66 -16.92 -9.35
CA GLU A 125 14.21 -15.79 -10.19
C GLU A 125 12.74 -15.92 -10.60
N LYS A 126 12.12 -17.07 -10.38
CA LYS A 126 10.75 -17.39 -10.74
C LYS A 126 9.67 -16.97 -9.73
N SER A 127 10.01 -16.49 -8.52
CA SER A 127 9.00 -16.36 -7.47
C SER A 127 8.25 -15.02 -7.44
N THR A 128 8.50 -14.10 -8.38
CA THR A 128 7.86 -12.77 -8.39
C THR A 128 7.52 -12.25 -9.78
N SER A 129 7.36 -13.12 -10.77
CA SER A 129 6.81 -12.67 -12.05
C SER A 129 5.33 -12.36 -11.88
N VAL A 130 5.01 -11.07 -11.79
CA VAL A 130 3.65 -10.58 -11.97
C VAL A 130 3.20 -10.99 -13.36
N THR A 131 2.11 -11.68 -13.46
CA THR A 131 1.51 -12.05 -14.74
C THR A 131 0.37 -11.08 -15.08
N ARG A 132 -0.04 -11.01 -16.33
CA ARG A 132 -1.21 -10.20 -16.72
C ARG A 132 -2.47 -10.63 -15.99
N GLU A 133 -2.60 -11.90 -15.64
CA GLU A 133 -3.74 -12.47 -14.90
C GLU A 133 -3.82 -11.96 -13.45
N ASP A 134 -2.73 -11.47 -12.89
CA ASP A 134 -2.68 -10.89 -11.54
C ASP A 134 -3.12 -9.40 -11.53
N LEU A 135 -3.21 -8.77 -12.70
CA LEU A 135 -3.56 -7.36 -12.83
C LEU A 135 -5.08 -7.18 -12.89
N PHE A 136 -5.56 -6.12 -12.27
CA PHE A 136 -6.97 -5.73 -12.37
C PHE A 136 -7.26 -5.14 -13.75
N THR A 137 -8.39 -5.52 -14.33
CA THR A 137 -8.95 -4.83 -15.48
C THR A 137 -9.67 -3.54 -15.04
N GLU A 138 -9.93 -2.64 -15.97
CA GLU A 138 -10.65 -1.40 -15.67
C GLU A 138 -12.06 -1.67 -15.11
N ASP A 139 -12.77 -2.66 -15.65
CA ASP A 139 -14.09 -3.05 -15.15
C ASP A 139 -14.04 -3.67 -13.76
N GLU A 140 -13.03 -4.48 -13.48
CA GLU A 140 -12.81 -5.02 -12.13
C GLU A 140 -12.52 -3.90 -11.12
N LEU A 141 -11.73 -2.89 -11.48
CA LEU A 141 -11.48 -1.72 -10.64
C LEU A 141 -12.76 -0.92 -10.39
N LYS A 142 -13.58 -0.68 -11.43
CA LYS A 142 -14.88 0.00 -11.29
C LYS A 142 -15.78 -0.74 -10.29
N ARG A 143 -15.98 -2.05 -10.50
CA ARG A 143 -16.78 -2.88 -9.59
C ARG A 143 -16.24 -2.89 -8.17
N LEU A 144 -14.92 -3.02 -8.01
CA LEU A 144 -14.27 -2.99 -6.71
C LEU A 144 -14.52 -1.67 -5.97
N PHE A 145 -14.29 -0.52 -6.61
CA PHE A 145 -14.50 0.78 -5.98
C PHE A 145 -15.96 1.07 -5.62
N GLN A 146 -16.90 0.52 -6.40
CA GLN A 146 -18.34 0.61 -6.12
C GLN A 146 -18.81 -0.34 -5.01
N SER A 147 -18.08 -1.43 -4.74
CA SER A 147 -18.46 -2.43 -3.74
C SER A 147 -18.31 -1.98 -2.29
N PHE A 148 -17.55 -0.89 -2.05
CA PHE A 148 -17.34 -0.35 -0.71
C PHE A 148 -18.53 0.48 -0.23
N THR A 149 -19.02 0.17 0.97
CA THR A 149 -20.03 0.97 1.67
C THR A 149 -19.41 2.06 2.56
N SER A 150 -18.14 1.88 2.96
CA SER A 150 -17.40 2.83 3.79
C SER A 150 -16.61 3.79 2.91
N THR A 151 -16.82 5.10 3.08
CA THR A 151 -16.05 6.16 2.41
C THR A 151 -14.55 6.04 2.67
N ARG A 152 -14.16 5.70 3.91
CA ARG A 152 -12.76 5.44 4.28
C ARG A 152 -12.15 4.30 3.46
N ASP A 153 -12.81 3.13 3.43
CA ASP A 153 -12.27 1.94 2.77
C ASP A 153 -12.18 2.14 1.26
N ARG A 154 -13.16 2.84 0.68
CA ARG A 154 -13.15 3.27 -0.71
C ARG A 154 -12.00 4.24 -1.00
N ALA A 155 -11.85 5.30 -0.20
CA ALA A 155 -10.78 6.28 -0.34
C ALA A 155 -9.41 5.61 -0.25
N LEU A 156 -9.17 4.81 0.80
CA LEU A 156 -7.93 4.06 1.01
C LEU A 156 -7.58 3.18 -0.19
N THR A 157 -8.57 2.45 -0.72
CA THR A 157 -8.34 1.53 -1.84
C THR A 157 -8.05 2.28 -3.15
N MET A 158 -8.77 3.38 -3.41
CA MET A 158 -8.53 4.22 -4.58
C MET A 158 -7.17 4.90 -4.53
N VAL A 159 -6.76 5.44 -3.36
CA VAL A 159 -5.44 6.05 -3.18
C VAL A 159 -4.34 4.99 -3.33
N LEU A 160 -4.55 3.78 -2.78
CA LEU A 160 -3.58 2.69 -2.92
C LEU A 160 -3.32 2.35 -4.39
N TYR A 161 -4.38 2.25 -5.18
CA TYR A 161 -4.27 2.02 -6.61
C TYR A 161 -3.58 3.21 -7.29
N GLU A 162 -4.11 4.43 -7.14
CA GLU A 162 -3.68 5.58 -7.92
C GLU A 162 -2.24 6.00 -7.61
N SER A 163 -1.85 6.00 -6.34
CA SER A 163 -0.50 6.33 -5.92
C SER A 163 0.52 5.21 -6.16
N GLY A 164 0.06 3.99 -6.43
CA GLY A 164 0.92 2.82 -6.52
C GLY A 164 1.71 2.56 -5.22
N ALA A 165 1.24 3.04 -4.07
CA ALA A 165 1.90 2.88 -2.78
C ALA A 165 1.96 1.41 -2.32
N ARG A 166 2.88 1.09 -1.41
CA ARG A 166 2.76 -0.15 -0.65
C ARG A 166 1.67 0.01 0.41
N PRO A 167 0.84 -1.03 0.68
CA PRO A 167 -0.20 -0.92 1.70
C PRO A 167 0.31 -0.39 3.05
N GLY A 168 1.49 -0.82 3.48
CA GLY A 168 2.08 -0.37 4.75
C GLY A 168 2.51 1.10 4.74
N GLU A 169 2.98 1.64 3.60
CA GLU A 169 3.32 3.06 3.45
C GLU A 169 2.05 3.90 3.59
N LEU A 170 1.00 3.53 2.86
CA LEU A 170 -0.25 4.27 2.88
C LEU A 170 -0.98 4.18 4.22
N LEU A 171 -0.99 3.01 4.86
CA LEU A 171 -1.58 2.83 6.20
C LEU A 171 -0.83 3.63 7.29
N ALA A 172 0.44 3.98 7.06
CA ALA A 172 1.22 4.79 7.98
C ALA A 172 0.92 6.30 7.88
N CYS A 173 0.25 6.77 6.82
CA CYS A 173 -0.04 8.18 6.61
C CYS A 173 -0.89 8.79 7.72
N ASN A 174 -0.59 10.03 8.05
CA ASN A 174 -1.37 10.94 8.89
C ASN A 174 -2.22 11.88 8.01
N ILE A 175 -3.13 12.61 8.61
CA ILE A 175 -3.95 13.60 7.88
C ILE A 175 -3.06 14.65 7.19
N ALA A 176 -1.98 15.09 7.85
CA ALA A 176 -1.03 16.06 7.29
C ALA A 176 -0.31 15.57 6.01
N ASP A 177 -0.25 14.25 5.78
CA ASP A 177 0.37 13.69 4.59
C ASP A 177 -0.50 13.83 3.32
N PHE A 178 -1.79 14.17 3.49
CA PHE A 178 -2.66 14.53 2.39
C PHE A 178 -2.76 16.06 2.27
N THR A 179 -2.47 16.59 1.09
CA THR A 179 -2.55 18.02 0.82
C THR A 179 -3.40 18.29 -0.41
N SER A 180 -4.22 19.35 -0.34
CA SER A 180 -5.03 19.83 -1.44
C SER A 180 -4.71 21.29 -1.71
N SER A 181 -4.49 21.65 -2.95
CA SER A 181 -4.10 23.00 -3.36
C SER A 181 -4.68 23.31 -4.75
N GLY A 182 -4.48 24.55 -5.24
CA GLY A 182 -4.82 24.91 -6.63
C GLY A 182 -4.12 24.07 -7.70
N LYS A 183 -3.03 23.34 -7.33
CA LYS A 183 -2.31 22.43 -8.22
C LYS A 183 -2.86 20.99 -8.19
N GLY A 184 -3.85 20.71 -7.35
CA GLY A 184 -4.45 19.38 -7.18
C GLY A 184 -4.25 18.79 -5.80
N ASP A 185 -4.59 17.51 -5.69
CA ASP A 185 -4.49 16.71 -4.47
C ASP A 185 -3.22 15.85 -4.50
N PHE A 186 -2.54 15.75 -3.37
CA PHE A 186 -1.28 15.02 -3.27
C PHE A 186 -1.25 14.17 -1.99
N ILE A 187 -0.54 13.06 -2.04
CA ILE A 187 -0.24 12.22 -0.87
C ILE A 187 1.27 12.09 -0.70
N PHE A 188 1.78 12.45 0.48
CA PHE A 188 3.15 12.20 0.88
C PHE A 188 3.26 10.77 1.43
N LEU A 189 4.24 10.03 0.96
CA LEU A 189 4.51 8.65 1.32
C LEU A 189 5.91 8.55 1.88
N GLN A 190 5.99 8.37 3.19
CA GLN A 190 7.26 8.13 3.85
C GLN A 190 7.85 6.79 3.44
N GLY A 191 9.09 6.78 3.04
CA GLY A 191 9.81 5.58 2.65
C GLY A 191 10.04 4.63 3.83
N LEU A 192 9.69 3.36 3.66
CA LEU A 192 9.97 2.32 4.64
C LEU A 192 11.20 1.51 4.23
N LYS A 193 12.03 1.08 5.19
CA LYS A 193 13.16 0.15 4.95
C LYS A 193 14.16 0.65 3.89
N ASN A 194 14.68 1.87 4.06
CA ASN A 194 15.64 2.48 3.14
C ASN A 194 15.12 2.74 1.71
N THR A 195 13.83 2.92 1.55
CA THR A 195 13.23 3.44 0.32
C THR A 195 13.05 4.95 0.43
N PRO A 196 13.19 5.72 -0.66
CA PRO A 196 13.03 7.18 -0.61
C PRO A 196 11.60 7.61 -0.32
N ASP A 197 11.45 8.73 0.35
CA ASP A 197 10.19 9.45 0.48
C ASP A 197 9.75 9.97 -0.89
N ARG A 198 8.44 10.12 -1.07
CA ARG A 198 7.88 10.65 -2.30
C ARG A 198 6.50 11.28 -2.10
N THR A 199 6.15 12.20 -2.97
CA THR A 199 4.81 12.77 -3.07
C THR A 199 4.21 12.38 -4.41
N ASN A 200 3.06 11.74 -4.39
CA ASN A 200 2.34 11.34 -5.59
C ASN A 200 1.05 12.14 -5.73
N GLN A 201 0.77 12.60 -6.95
CA GLN A 201 -0.45 13.32 -7.26
C GLN A 201 -1.64 12.37 -7.34
N LEU A 202 -2.79 12.82 -6.80
CA LEU A 202 -4.06 12.10 -6.81
C LEU A 202 -5.06 12.84 -7.71
N VAL A 203 -5.28 12.32 -8.90
CA VAL A 203 -6.17 12.93 -9.88
C VAL A 203 -7.63 12.54 -9.64
N ARG A 204 -7.86 11.26 -9.30
CA ARG A 204 -9.20 10.67 -9.14
C ARG A 204 -9.60 10.46 -7.68
N SER A 205 -8.67 10.02 -6.83
CA SER A 205 -8.97 9.62 -5.46
C SER A 205 -8.97 10.79 -4.46
N GLY A 206 -8.34 11.92 -4.78
CA GLY A 206 -8.21 13.05 -3.85
C GLY A 206 -9.54 13.54 -3.32
N ARG A 207 -10.59 13.61 -4.18
CA ARG A 207 -11.94 13.96 -3.74
C ARG A 207 -12.49 12.99 -2.70
N VAL A 208 -12.35 11.68 -2.93
CA VAL A 208 -12.88 10.69 -2.00
C VAL A 208 -12.14 10.75 -0.67
N VAL A 209 -10.87 11.16 -0.68
CA VAL A 209 -10.12 11.47 0.57
C VAL A 209 -10.74 12.66 1.28
N ARG A 210 -11.10 13.74 0.58
CA ARG A 210 -11.78 14.90 1.20
C ARG A 210 -13.15 14.52 1.77
N GLU A 211 -13.94 13.71 1.06
CA GLU A 211 -15.20 13.15 1.55
C GLU A 211 -14.99 12.29 2.82
N TRP A 212 -13.89 11.56 2.90
CA TRP A 212 -13.51 10.82 4.10
C TRP A 212 -13.09 11.77 5.23
N LEU A 213 -12.28 12.79 4.95
CA LEU A 213 -11.83 13.75 5.95
C LEU A 213 -13.00 14.52 6.59
N ALA A 214 -14.03 14.84 5.84
CA ALA A 214 -15.26 15.44 6.38
C ALA A 214 -16.01 14.53 7.37
N GLN A 215 -15.77 13.21 7.31
CA GLN A 215 -16.35 12.20 8.22
C GLN A 215 -15.34 11.69 9.26
N HIS A 216 -14.10 12.15 9.19
CA HIS A 216 -13.02 11.68 10.06
C HIS A 216 -13.14 12.27 11.45
N PRO A 217 -12.95 11.52 12.55
CA PRO A 217 -13.07 12.05 13.92
C PRO A 217 -12.21 13.30 14.20
N CYS A 218 -10.99 13.30 13.65
CA CYS A 218 -10.04 14.43 13.77
C CYS A 218 -9.92 15.24 12.47
N GLY A 219 -10.82 15.01 11.51
CA GLY A 219 -10.89 15.72 10.25
C GLY A 219 -11.87 16.87 10.28
N GLY A 220 -12.20 17.35 9.11
CA GLY A 220 -13.12 18.44 8.86
C GLY A 220 -13.08 18.81 7.38
N GLU A 221 -13.72 19.90 7.00
CA GLU A 221 -13.52 20.50 5.70
C GLU A 221 -12.07 21.01 5.57
N LEU A 222 -11.57 21.17 4.34
CA LEU A 222 -10.22 21.65 4.11
C LEU A 222 -10.04 23.04 4.77
N GLY A 223 -9.15 23.11 5.76
CA GLY A 223 -8.93 24.30 6.59
C GLY A 223 -9.43 24.19 8.03
N GLU A 224 -10.24 23.19 8.36
CA GLU A 224 -10.82 22.95 9.68
C GLU A 224 -10.36 21.66 10.34
N ILE A 225 -9.22 21.10 9.89
CA ILE A 225 -8.68 19.84 10.42
C ILE A 225 -8.29 20.05 11.89
N LYS A 226 -8.92 19.29 12.78
CA LYS A 226 -8.72 19.38 14.23
C LYS A 226 -7.33 18.89 14.66
N ASP A 227 -6.87 17.77 14.11
CA ASP A 227 -5.56 17.19 14.40
C ASP A 227 -4.89 16.65 13.13
N PRO A 228 -3.99 17.44 12.51
CA PRO A 228 -3.22 16.99 11.33
C PRO A 228 -2.29 15.80 11.59
N SER A 229 -1.90 15.56 12.86
CA SER A 229 -1.01 14.46 13.25
C SER A 229 -1.75 13.14 13.42
N ALA A 230 -3.09 13.16 13.44
CA ALA A 230 -3.91 11.96 13.56
C ALA A 230 -3.71 11.01 12.37
N PRO A 231 -3.85 9.69 12.59
CA PRO A 231 -3.80 8.73 11.49
C PRO A 231 -4.86 9.04 10.42
N LEU A 232 -4.48 9.11 9.16
CA LEU A 232 -5.43 9.32 8.04
C LEU A 232 -6.46 8.18 7.94
N TRP A 233 -6.06 6.97 8.30
CA TRP A 233 -6.88 5.76 8.23
C TRP A 233 -7.10 5.18 9.62
N VAL A 234 -8.20 5.54 10.25
CA VAL A 234 -8.56 5.09 11.61
C VAL A 234 -9.47 3.87 11.58
N LYS A 235 -9.54 3.13 12.67
CA LYS A 235 -10.54 2.08 12.87
C LYS A 235 -11.92 2.72 12.92
N THR A 236 -12.91 2.11 12.25
CA THR A 236 -14.30 2.60 12.24
C THR A 236 -15.22 1.82 13.18
N GLN A 237 -14.69 0.90 13.98
CA GLN A 237 -15.46 0.33 15.08
C GLN A 237 -15.58 1.40 16.15
N GLN A 238 -16.80 1.56 16.66
CA GLN A 238 -17.17 2.44 17.76
C GLN A 238 -16.20 2.23 18.93
N GLN A 239 -15.12 2.98 18.95
CA GLN A 239 -14.33 3.14 20.15
C GLN A 239 -14.99 4.31 20.89
N THR A 240 -15.59 4.00 22.03
CA THR A 240 -16.00 5.02 22.98
C THR A 240 -14.76 5.79 23.40
N CYS A 241 -14.88 7.11 23.49
CA CYS A 241 -13.82 7.95 24.04
C CYS A 241 -13.43 7.40 25.41
N GLN A 242 -12.14 7.20 25.63
CA GLN A 242 -11.64 6.69 26.92
C GLN A 242 -11.89 7.68 28.09
N HIS A 243 -12.12 8.96 27.78
CA HIS A 243 -12.39 10.00 28.77
C HIS A 243 -13.87 10.15 29.12
N CYS A 244 -14.77 10.19 28.12
CA CYS A 244 -16.19 10.46 28.36
C CYS A 244 -17.10 9.25 28.05
N GLY A 245 -16.58 8.17 27.47
CA GLY A 245 -17.36 6.97 27.11
C GLY A 245 -18.26 7.13 25.87
N GLU A 246 -18.32 8.32 25.27
CA GLU A 246 -19.14 8.60 24.10
C GLU A 246 -18.48 8.14 22.80
N ILE A 247 -19.30 7.79 21.80
CA ILE A 247 -18.82 7.50 20.45
C ILE A 247 -18.44 8.79 19.73
N PRO A 248 -17.48 8.78 18.79
CA PRO A 248 -16.99 10.00 18.12
C PRO A 248 -18.08 10.86 17.47
N GLN A 249 -19.19 10.28 17.01
CA GLN A 249 -20.30 11.02 16.43
C GLN A 249 -21.14 11.81 17.45
N ASN A 250 -21.10 11.42 18.72
CA ASN A 250 -21.81 12.07 19.83
C ASN A 250 -20.85 12.79 20.77
N HIS A 251 -19.59 12.91 20.37
CA HIS A 251 -18.55 13.52 21.19
C HIS A 251 -18.75 15.03 21.24
N ASP A 252 -18.97 15.57 22.41
CA ASP A 252 -19.05 17.01 22.63
C ASP A 252 -17.64 17.56 22.89
N ASP A 253 -17.08 18.22 21.88
CA ASP A 253 -15.75 18.81 21.94
C ASP A 253 -15.62 19.92 22.98
N SER A 254 -16.74 20.47 23.47
CA SER A 254 -16.77 21.47 24.58
C SER A 254 -16.53 20.82 25.94
N VAL A 255 -16.77 19.51 26.04
CA VAL A 255 -16.69 18.75 27.30
C VAL A 255 -15.46 17.85 27.34
N CYS A 256 -15.01 17.40 26.19
CA CYS A 256 -13.88 16.46 26.08
C CYS A 256 -13.14 16.64 24.75
N GLU A 257 -11.86 17.02 24.81
CA GLU A 257 -10.99 16.99 23.62
C GLU A 257 -10.66 15.54 23.23
N TYR A 258 -11.17 15.12 22.07
CA TYR A 258 -10.76 13.84 21.48
C TYR A 258 -9.34 13.97 20.96
N GLN A 259 -8.41 13.29 21.61
CA GLN A 259 -7.05 13.10 21.07
C GLN A 259 -6.99 11.75 20.37
N ALA A 260 -6.69 11.75 19.08
CA ALA A 260 -6.53 10.52 18.33
C ALA A 260 -5.39 9.69 18.91
N ASP A 261 -5.71 8.49 19.39
CA ASP A 261 -4.70 7.53 19.80
C ASP A 261 -4.05 6.94 18.51
N PRO A 262 -2.71 6.90 18.40
CA PRO A 262 -2.03 6.14 17.36
C PRO A 262 -2.50 4.68 17.24
N GLN A 263 -3.05 4.10 18.31
CA GLN A 263 -3.67 2.77 18.32
C GLN A 263 -4.98 2.71 17.51
N ASP A 264 -5.64 3.83 17.24
CA ASP A 264 -6.82 3.91 16.39
C ASP A 264 -6.50 3.74 14.90
N ARG A 265 -5.25 3.76 14.54
CA ARG A 265 -4.80 3.49 13.17
C ARG A 265 -5.31 2.15 12.66
N LEU A 266 -5.86 2.15 11.45
CA LEU A 266 -6.25 0.92 10.77
C LEU A 266 -5.02 0.06 10.50
N ASN A 267 -5.02 -1.16 11.00
CA ASN A 267 -3.91 -2.08 10.77
C ASN A 267 -4.03 -2.84 9.44
N HIS A 268 -2.93 -3.43 9.01
CA HIS A 268 -2.85 -4.20 7.76
C HIS A 268 -3.88 -5.35 7.72
N GLY A 269 -4.03 -6.10 8.81
CA GLY A 269 -4.98 -7.22 8.87
C GLY A 269 -6.44 -6.77 8.77
N GLY A 270 -6.79 -5.64 9.40
CA GLY A 270 -8.11 -5.02 9.30
C GLY A 270 -8.41 -4.56 7.87
N PHE A 271 -7.46 -3.88 7.23
CA PHE A 271 -7.59 -3.46 5.83
C PHE A 271 -7.71 -4.68 4.89
N TYR A 272 -6.82 -5.67 5.03
CA TYR A 272 -6.81 -6.85 4.19
C TYR A 272 -8.14 -7.60 4.21
N ARG A 273 -8.74 -7.81 5.40
CA ARG A 273 -10.06 -8.46 5.52
C ARG A 273 -11.16 -7.70 4.79
N ARG A 274 -11.21 -6.36 4.94
CA ARG A 274 -12.20 -5.49 4.28
C ARG A 274 -12.02 -5.47 2.77
N PHE A 275 -10.77 -5.39 2.32
CA PHE A 275 -10.44 -5.47 0.90
C PHE A 275 -10.87 -6.81 0.29
N LYS A 276 -10.55 -7.94 0.94
CA LYS A 276 -10.97 -9.28 0.48
C LYS A 276 -12.49 -9.41 0.44
N GLN A 277 -13.20 -8.83 1.41
CA GLN A 277 -14.66 -8.80 1.42
C GLN A 277 -15.22 -7.95 0.26
N ALA A 278 -14.64 -6.80 -0.03
CA ALA A 278 -15.01 -5.96 -1.16
C ALA A 278 -14.75 -6.66 -2.50
N CYS A 279 -13.60 -7.32 -2.65
CA CYS A 279 -13.30 -8.13 -3.83
C CYS A 279 -14.35 -9.22 -4.06
N ARG A 280 -14.79 -9.94 -3.01
CA ARG A 280 -15.85 -10.94 -3.13
C ARG A 280 -17.19 -10.34 -3.57
N LYS A 281 -17.57 -9.18 -3.02
CA LYS A 281 -18.79 -8.48 -3.45
C LYS A 281 -18.73 -7.99 -4.90
N ALA A 282 -17.53 -7.67 -5.39
CA ALA A 282 -17.31 -7.20 -6.74
C ALA A 282 -17.05 -8.33 -7.75
N ASP A 283 -17.15 -9.59 -7.31
CA ASP A 283 -16.85 -10.77 -8.12
C ASP A 283 -15.44 -10.71 -8.75
N ILE A 284 -14.44 -10.37 -7.92
CA ILE A 284 -13.04 -10.32 -8.32
C ILE A 284 -12.39 -11.70 -8.12
N PRO A 285 -11.65 -12.24 -9.09
CA PRO A 285 -10.95 -13.52 -8.99
C PRO A 285 -10.04 -13.61 -7.76
N GLU A 286 -9.94 -14.80 -7.14
CA GLU A 286 -9.24 -14.95 -5.86
C GLU A 286 -7.73 -14.65 -5.94
N ASN A 287 -7.08 -14.93 -7.07
CA ASN A 287 -5.67 -14.59 -7.29
C ASN A 287 -5.40 -13.08 -7.22
N LYS A 288 -6.41 -12.23 -7.49
CA LYS A 288 -6.33 -10.77 -7.43
C LYS A 288 -6.69 -10.17 -6.06
N THR A 289 -7.19 -10.96 -5.10
CA THR A 289 -7.70 -10.46 -3.81
C THR A 289 -6.63 -10.00 -2.82
N ARG A 290 -5.46 -9.59 -3.30
CA ARG A 290 -4.38 -9.02 -2.50
C ARG A 290 -4.25 -7.53 -2.77
N PRO A 291 -4.28 -6.65 -1.75
CA PRO A 291 -4.13 -5.20 -1.96
C PRO A 291 -2.88 -4.81 -2.76
N TYR A 292 -1.82 -5.64 -2.70
CA TYR A 292 -0.58 -5.41 -3.45
C TYR A 292 -0.76 -5.51 -4.96
N ASN A 293 -1.77 -6.25 -5.45
CA ASN A 293 -2.07 -6.36 -6.87
C ASN A 293 -2.56 -5.04 -7.48
N LEU A 294 -3.21 -4.16 -6.68
CA LEU A 294 -3.53 -2.80 -7.10
C LEU A 294 -2.27 -2.00 -7.45
N ARG A 295 -1.21 -2.14 -6.64
CA ARG A 295 0.07 -1.53 -6.94
C ARG A 295 0.70 -2.12 -8.21
N HIS A 296 0.63 -3.43 -8.39
CA HIS A 296 1.13 -4.07 -9.61
C HIS A 296 0.40 -3.53 -10.84
N THR A 297 -0.93 -3.45 -10.80
CA THR A 297 -1.76 -2.89 -11.86
C THR A 297 -1.32 -1.45 -12.18
N ARG A 298 -1.24 -0.59 -11.17
CA ARG A 298 -0.87 0.81 -11.40
C ARG A 298 0.54 0.99 -11.93
N LEU A 299 1.52 0.22 -11.42
CA LEU A 299 2.89 0.32 -11.91
C LEU A 299 3.02 -0.16 -13.37
N THR A 300 2.26 -1.17 -13.76
CA THR A 300 2.19 -1.61 -15.16
C THR A 300 1.57 -0.53 -16.06
N GLU A 301 0.48 0.11 -15.63
CA GLU A 301 -0.15 1.20 -16.36
C GLU A 301 0.79 2.40 -16.53
N VAL A 302 1.38 2.88 -15.44
CA VAL A 302 2.24 4.09 -15.54
C VAL A 302 3.57 3.80 -16.27
N ALA A 303 4.00 2.55 -16.33
CA ALA A 303 5.17 2.14 -17.12
C ALA A 303 4.97 2.36 -18.63
N THR A 304 3.72 2.52 -19.10
CA THR A 304 3.42 2.80 -20.52
C THR A 304 3.84 4.21 -20.94
N PHE A 305 3.83 5.17 -20.00
CA PHE A 305 4.12 6.59 -20.30
C PHE A 305 5.22 7.21 -19.44
N MET A 306 5.68 6.50 -18.39
CA MET A 306 6.80 6.96 -17.54
C MET A 306 8.10 6.30 -17.97
N GLY A 307 9.14 7.13 -18.15
CA GLY A 307 10.50 6.61 -18.31
C GLY A 307 10.98 5.86 -17.04
N TYR A 308 12.01 5.04 -17.19
CA TYR A 308 12.55 4.16 -16.16
C TYR A 308 12.83 4.86 -14.81
N GLU A 309 13.49 6.02 -14.85
CA GLU A 309 13.80 6.78 -13.63
C GLU A 309 12.56 7.43 -13.00
N GLN A 310 11.61 7.88 -13.83
CA GLN A 310 10.33 8.41 -13.37
C GLN A 310 9.53 7.31 -12.66
N LEU A 311 9.50 6.10 -13.23
CA LEU A 311 8.83 4.94 -12.63
C LEU A 311 9.50 4.54 -11.30
N ASN A 312 10.84 4.54 -11.23
CA ASN A 312 11.56 4.29 -9.98
C ASN A 312 11.17 5.30 -8.89
N LYS A 313 11.11 6.60 -9.25
CA LYS A 313 10.72 7.66 -8.32
C LYS A 313 9.25 7.54 -7.90
N PHE A 314 8.34 7.32 -8.84
CA PHE A 314 6.91 7.12 -8.57
C PHE A 314 6.66 5.94 -7.64
N ALA A 315 7.32 4.81 -7.87
CA ALA A 315 7.18 3.59 -7.08
C ALA A 315 7.91 3.64 -5.73
N GLY A 316 8.75 4.64 -5.47
CA GLY A 316 9.60 4.72 -4.29
C GLY A 316 10.67 3.63 -4.29
N TRP A 317 11.33 3.38 -5.41
CA TRP A 317 12.53 2.55 -5.50
C TRP A 317 13.78 3.41 -5.52
N LYS A 318 14.91 2.82 -5.14
CA LYS A 318 16.19 3.51 -5.24
C LYS A 318 16.52 3.79 -6.71
N PRO A 319 17.19 4.90 -7.02
CA PRO A 319 17.73 5.15 -8.36
C PRO A 319 18.53 3.94 -8.87
N GLY A 320 18.36 3.59 -10.12
CA GLY A 320 19.03 2.43 -10.73
C GLY A 320 18.52 1.05 -10.29
N SER A 321 17.36 0.99 -9.60
CA SER A 321 16.77 -0.28 -9.17
C SER A 321 16.23 -1.08 -10.35
N ASP A 322 16.62 -2.34 -10.52
CA ASP A 322 16.12 -3.25 -11.57
C ASP A 322 14.62 -3.61 -11.45
N ARG A 323 13.96 -3.18 -10.38
CA ARG A 323 12.53 -3.52 -10.14
C ARG A 323 11.59 -2.97 -11.20
N ALA A 324 11.90 -1.84 -11.80
CA ALA A 324 11.10 -1.27 -12.88
C ALA A 324 11.09 -2.17 -14.14
N LYS A 325 12.15 -2.95 -14.39
CA LYS A 325 12.23 -3.86 -15.54
C LYS A 325 11.06 -4.84 -15.60
N VAL A 326 10.59 -5.32 -14.46
CA VAL A 326 9.47 -6.27 -14.37
C VAL A 326 8.21 -5.70 -15.03
N TYR A 327 7.95 -4.41 -14.86
CA TYR A 327 6.73 -3.74 -15.38
C TYR A 327 6.89 -3.30 -16.83
N VAL A 328 8.08 -2.90 -17.23
CA VAL A 328 8.38 -2.53 -18.61
C VAL A 328 8.26 -3.73 -19.56
N HIS A 329 8.67 -4.92 -19.12
CA HIS A 329 8.59 -6.13 -19.95
C HIS A 329 7.16 -6.67 -20.14
N LEU A 330 6.20 -6.30 -19.27
CA LEU A 330 4.79 -6.69 -19.44
C LEU A 330 4.11 -5.96 -20.62
N ASN A 331 4.74 -4.92 -21.16
CA ASN A 331 4.20 -4.03 -22.18
C ASN A 331 4.86 -4.13 -23.55
N ASN A 332 5.24 -5.34 -23.99
CA ASN A 332 5.78 -5.50 -25.35
C ASN A 332 4.82 -5.06 -26.47
N ASP A 333 3.51 -5.07 -26.23
CA ASP A 333 2.51 -4.55 -27.16
C ASP A 333 2.60 -3.02 -27.30
N ASP A 334 3.10 -2.30 -26.29
CA ASP A 334 3.23 -0.84 -26.28
C ASP A 334 4.37 -0.36 -27.18
N VAL A 335 5.43 -1.17 -27.39
CA VAL A 335 6.50 -0.83 -28.36
C VAL A 335 5.93 -0.79 -29.77
N ASN A 336 5.12 -1.77 -30.13
CA ASN A 336 4.46 -1.84 -31.41
C ASN A 336 3.41 -0.72 -31.57
N LYS A 337 2.69 -0.40 -30.49
CA LYS A 337 1.75 0.73 -30.47
C LYS A 337 2.47 2.07 -30.64
N ALA A 338 3.55 2.31 -29.89
CA ALA A 338 4.33 3.55 -30.02
C ALA A 338 4.92 3.70 -31.43
N ILE A 339 5.33 2.58 -32.07
CA ILE A 339 5.76 2.59 -33.47
C ILE A 339 4.58 2.94 -34.38
N ARG A 340 3.41 2.31 -34.20
CA ARG A 340 2.21 2.61 -35.00
C ARG A 340 1.76 4.06 -34.83
N ASP A 341 1.71 4.57 -33.58
CA ASP A 341 1.37 5.96 -33.26
C ASP A 341 2.36 6.93 -33.95
N GLN A 342 3.67 6.66 -33.89
CA GLN A 342 4.71 7.47 -34.52
C GLN A 342 4.58 7.54 -36.05
N TYR A 343 4.14 6.45 -36.67
CA TYR A 343 3.98 6.36 -38.12
C TYR A 343 2.54 6.60 -38.59
N GLY A 344 1.61 6.95 -37.67
CA GLY A 344 0.21 7.22 -37.99
C GLY A 344 -0.54 6.01 -38.55
N LEU A 345 -0.15 4.78 -38.14
CA LEU A 345 -0.73 3.54 -38.64
C LEU A 345 -2.02 3.11 -37.88
N ASP A 346 -2.32 3.74 -36.75
CA ASP A 346 -3.53 3.52 -35.93
C ASP A 346 -4.63 4.56 -36.20
N SER A 347 -4.64 5.19 -37.39
CA SER A 347 -5.63 6.22 -37.77
C SER A 347 -6.99 5.68 -38.30
N GLU A 348 -7.24 4.40 -38.13
CA GLU A 348 -8.54 3.81 -38.49
C GLU A 348 -9.22 3.29 -37.22
N ASP A 349 -9.85 4.17 -36.43
CA ASP A 349 -11.03 4.01 -35.58
C ASP A 349 -11.21 5.25 -34.68
N GLU A 350 -11.39 6.43 -35.27
CA GLU A 350 -11.95 7.60 -34.59
C GLU A 350 -13.49 7.61 -34.71
N ASP A 351 -14.14 6.49 -34.43
CA ASP A 351 -15.58 6.50 -34.26
C ASP A 351 -15.91 6.42 -32.77
N GLU A 352 -16.50 7.53 -32.28
CA GLU A 352 -17.24 7.70 -31.03
C GLU A 352 -16.51 7.23 -29.75
N LYS A 353 -15.43 7.89 -29.40
CA LYS A 353 -14.84 7.70 -28.06
C LYS A 353 -15.75 8.32 -27.00
N SER A 354 -16.55 7.47 -26.35
CA SER A 354 -17.19 7.83 -25.11
C SER A 354 -16.15 8.17 -24.05
N VAL A 355 -16.37 9.24 -23.30
CA VAL A 355 -15.50 9.72 -22.24
C VAL A 355 -16.06 9.32 -20.90
N ASN A 356 -15.37 8.45 -20.19
CA ASN A 356 -15.75 8.11 -18.82
C ASN A 356 -15.45 9.29 -17.89
N CYS A 357 -16.45 9.77 -17.17
CA CYS A 357 -16.25 10.82 -16.17
C CYS A 357 -15.25 10.35 -15.12
N SER A 358 -14.12 11.05 -15.02
CA SER A 358 -13.06 10.77 -14.03
C SER A 358 -13.57 10.81 -12.58
N PHE A 359 -14.77 11.32 -12.38
CA PHE A 359 -15.38 11.62 -11.11
C PHE A 359 -16.40 10.57 -10.63
N CYS A 360 -17.41 10.27 -11.44
CA CYS A 360 -18.49 9.34 -11.09
C CYS A 360 -18.46 8.04 -11.89
N GLY A 361 -17.50 7.89 -12.82
CA GLY A 361 -17.35 6.70 -13.65
C GLY A 361 -18.41 6.52 -14.74
N VAL A 362 -19.38 7.45 -14.86
CA VAL A 362 -20.41 7.35 -15.88
C VAL A 362 -19.83 7.67 -17.26
N GLU A 363 -20.12 6.81 -18.19
CA GLU A 363 -19.76 6.98 -19.60
C GLU A 363 -20.57 8.12 -20.23
N ASN A 364 -19.89 9.05 -20.89
CA ASN A 364 -20.48 10.20 -21.56
C ASN A 364 -20.02 10.19 -23.02
N GLU A 365 -20.85 10.68 -23.91
CA GLU A 365 -20.45 10.89 -25.30
C GLU A 365 -19.38 11.99 -25.36
N SER A 366 -18.41 11.83 -26.26
CA SER A 366 -17.23 12.73 -26.35
C SER A 366 -17.58 14.19 -26.66
N GLN A 367 -18.79 14.46 -27.17
CA GLN A 367 -19.30 15.80 -27.45
C GLN A 367 -19.68 16.61 -26.20
N TYR A 368 -19.85 15.96 -25.03
CA TYR A 368 -20.20 16.68 -23.81
C TYR A 368 -18.98 17.22 -23.11
N SER A 369 -19.00 18.49 -22.74
CA SER A 369 -17.96 19.13 -21.91
C SER A 369 -18.18 18.80 -20.41
N GLU A 370 -19.41 18.45 -20.02
CA GLU A 370 -19.77 18.13 -18.64
C GLU A 370 -20.42 16.74 -18.53
N CYS A 371 -20.16 16.06 -17.43
CA CYS A 371 -20.77 14.76 -17.16
C CYS A 371 -22.27 14.87 -16.95
N ARG A 372 -23.05 14.15 -17.74
CA ARG A 372 -24.52 14.13 -17.66
C ARG A 372 -25.08 13.62 -16.33
N ASN A 373 -24.29 12.91 -15.54
CA ASN A 373 -24.71 12.37 -14.25
C ASN A 373 -24.36 13.27 -13.06
N CYS A 374 -23.16 13.86 -13.05
CA CYS A 374 -22.68 14.65 -11.91
C CYS A 374 -22.41 16.13 -12.23
N GLY A 375 -22.63 16.56 -13.47
CA GLY A 375 -22.49 17.96 -13.91
C GLY A 375 -21.04 18.49 -13.93
N ARG A 376 -20.03 17.60 -13.83
CA ARG A 376 -18.63 18.03 -13.78
C ARG A 376 -17.97 18.01 -15.14
N PRO A 377 -16.97 18.90 -15.36
CA PRO A 377 -16.17 18.89 -16.58
C PRO A 377 -15.55 17.52 -16.84
N LEU A 378 -15.61 17.06 -18.06
CA LEU A 378 -15.05 15.78 -18.50
C LEU A 378 -13.57 15.90 -18.86
N SER A 379 -13.05 17.13 -19.10
CA SER A 379 -11.64 17.39 -19.32
C SER A 379 -11.00 18.16 -18.15
N LEU A 380 -9.77 17.82 -17.80
CA LEU A 380 -8.98 18.54 -16.78
C LEU A 380 -8.73 20.00 -17.16
N ARG A 381 -8.65 20.29 -18.47
CA ARG A 381 -8.43 21.63 -19.00
C ARG A 381 -9.65 22.54 -18.72
N GLU A 382 -10.85 22.04 -18.94
CA GLU A 382 -12.09 22.78 -18.68
C GLU A 382 -12.34 23.00 -17.18
N GLU A 383 -11.95 22.04 -16.33
CA GLU A 383 -12.03 22.21 -14.86
C GLU A 383 -11.08 23.31 -14.37
N THR A 384 -9.89 23.42 -14.95
CA THR A 384 -8.91 24.46 -14.63
C THR A 384 -9.40 25.83 -15.11
N GLU A 385 -9.91 25.91 -16.33
CA GLU A 385 -10.46 27.15 -16.92
C GLU A 385 -11.71 27.65 -16.17
N LYS A 386 -12.58 26.73 -15.69
CA LYS A 386 -13.74 27.12 -14.84
C LYS A 386 -13.29 27.66 -13.48
N LYS A 387 -12.31 27.03 -12.83
CA LYS A 387 -11.76 27.52 -11.55
C LYS A 387 -11.06 28.88 -11.71
N GLU A 388 -10.33 29.08 -12.79
CA GLU A 388 -9.70 30.38 -13.09
C GLU A 388 -10.74 31.46 -13.34
N LYS A 389 -11.78 31.17 -14.12
CA LYS A 389 -12.89 32.11 -14.32
C LYS A 389 -13.62 32.46 -13.04
N GLN A 390 -13.88 31.48 -12.17
CA GLN A 390 -14.54 31.69 -10.89
C GLN A 390 -13.69 32.53 -9.93
N ASN A 391 -12.37 32.26 -9.85
CA ASN A 391 -11.42 33.08 -9.09
C ASN A 391 -11.34 34.52 -9.61
N VAL A 392 -11.42 34.71 -10.92
CA VAL A 392 -11.42 36.05 -11.53
C VAL A 392 -12.72 36.80 -11.18
N LEU A 393 -13.88 36.12 -11.26
CA LEU A 393 -15.17 36.70 -10.89
C LEU A 393 -15.25 37.08 -9.40
N GLU A 394 -14.74 36.22 -8.50
CA GLU A 394 -14.66 36.54 -7.07
C GLU A 394 -13.76 37.76 -6.80
N ARG A 395 -12.59 37.82 -7.45
CA ARG A 395 -11.71 39.00 -7.37
C ARG A 395 -12.34 40.28 -7.94
N LEU A 396 -13.09 40.18 -9.03
CA LEU A 396 -13.81 41.33 -9.57
C LEU A 396 -14.89 41.80 -8.60
N SER A 397 -15.68 40.90 -8.01
CA SER A 397 -16.69 41.24 -7.02
C SER A 397 -16.09 41.85 -5.74
N GLU A 398 -14.92 41.39 -5.32
CA GLU A 398 -14.18 42.04 -4.21
C GLU A 398 -13.69 43.46 -4.57
N LEU A 399 -13.28 43.69 -5.80
CA LEU A 399 -12.85 45.00 -6.27
C LEU A 399 -14.04 45.99 -6.42
N GLU A 400 -15.19 45.47 -6.89
CA GLU A 400 -16.46 46.24 -6.90
C GLU A 400 -16.87 46.63 -5.48
N ASN A 401 -16.90 45.65 -4.54
CA ASN A 401 -17.25 45.93 -3.15
C ASN A 401 -16.29 46.88 -2.43
N LYS A 402 -15.06 47.01 -2.89
CA LYS A 402 -14.06 47.97 -2.37
C LYS A 402 -14.14 49.33 -3.10
N GLY A 403 -15.06 49.52 -4.05
CA GLY A 403 -15.21 50.79 -4.83
C GLY A 403 -13.97 51.13 -5.63
N VAL A 404 -13.19 50.14 -6.03
CA VAL A 404 -11.95 50.36 -6.82
C VAL A 404 -12.28 50.55 -8.28
N LEU A 405 -13.34 49.92 -8.80
CA LEU A 405 -13.78 50.05 -10.18
C LEU A 405 -14.35 51.47 -10.44
N ASP A 406 -15.14 52.00 -9.52
CA ASP A 406 -15.67 53.39 -9.56
C ASP A 406 -14.54 54.43 -9.61
N LYS A 407 -13.40 54.14 -8.96
CA LYS A 407 -12.22 55.03 -9.02
C LYS A 407 -11.41 54.92 -10.30
N LEU A 408 -11.45 53.77 -10.97
CA LEU A 408 -10.80 53.61 -12.27
C LEU A 408 -11.58 54.27 -13.39
N GLU A 409 -12.93 54.22 -13.37
CA GLU A 409 -13.77 54.93 -14.33
C GLU A 409 -13.64 56.45 -14.21
N GLN A 410 -13.25 56.97 -13.02
CA GLN A 410 -13.00 58.40 -12.80
C GLN A 410 -11.59 58.87 -13.25
N LEU A 411 -10.71 57.93 -13.63
CA LEU A 411 -9.34 58.21 -14.08
C LEU A 411 -9.16 58.22 -15.60
N ASP A 412 -10.19 57.80 -16.35
CA ASP A 412 -10.22 57.83 -17.83
C ASP A 412 -10.99 59.06 -18.34
N VAL A 413 -10.57 60.28 -17.89
CA VAL A 413 -10.97 61.57 -18.51
C VAL A 413 -9.73 62.31 -18.94
#